data_de4ad12fd17eacde1bc12adf7ca845d7
#
_entry.id   de4ad12fd17eacde1bc12adf7ca845d7
#
_cell.length_a   1.000
_cell.length_b   1.000
_cell.length_c   1.000
_cell.angle_alpha   90.00
_cell.angle_beta   90.00
_cell.angle_gamma   90.00
#
_symmetry.space_group_name_H-M   'P 1'
#
loop_
_entity.id
_entity.type
_entity.pdbx_description
1 polymer ?
#
loop_
_entity_poly.entity_id
_entity_poly.type
_entity_poly.pdbx_seq_one_letter_code
_entity_poly.pdbx_strand_id
1 'polypeptide(L)' 'MGALPDIGANFLDAVDAAVKQIVEDPKRFPFTEADIQRCRVKRFPYCVYFRCLSDTIRILVIKHHSRRSDYWKPRQ' A
#
# COMPACT_ATOMS: atom_id res chain seq x y z
N MET A 1 -10.02 14.85 -22.28
CA MET A 1 -9.88 14.88 -21.89
C MET A 1 -9.74 14.78 -20.94
N GLY A 2 -9.62 14.55 -20.93
CA GLY A 2 -9.24 14.18 -19.81
C GLY A 2 -9.30 15.08 -18.94
N ALA A 3 -9.80 15.67 -19.11
CA ALA A 3 -9.91 16.65 -18.32
C ALA A 3 -10.08 16.31 -16.97
N LEU A 4 -10.30 15.15 -16.69
CA LEU A 4 -10.48 14.85 -15.36
C LEU A 4 -9.32 15.22 -14.58
N PRO A 5 -9.50 15.62 -13.39
CA PRO A 5 -8.40 15.90 -12.55
C PRO A 5 -7.53 14.71 -12.48
N ASP A 6 -6.34 14.94 -12.41
CA ASP A 6 -5.46 13.88 -12.43
C ASP A 6 -5.22 13.28 -11.08
N ILE A 7 -5.98 13.64 -10.11
CA ILE A 7 -5.80 13.10 -8.80
C ILE A 7 -5.92 11.60 -8.82
N GLY A 8 -6.96 11.09 -9.46
CA GLY A 8 -7.13 9.65 -9.50
C GLY A 8 -6.03 8.97 -10.29
N ALA A 9 -5.69 9.54 -11.43
CA ALA A 9 -4.67 8.93 -12.25
C ALA A 9 -3.33 8.98 -11.56
N ASN A 10 -3.00 10.08 -10.90
CA ASN A 10 -1.74 10.18 -10.20
C ASN A 10 -1.66 9.20 -9.06
N PHE A 11 -2.77 9.01 -8.37
CA PHE A 11 -2.78 8.07 -7.27
C PHE A 11 -2.56 6.65 -7.79
N LEU A 12 -3.24 6.29 -8.86
CA LEU A 12 -3.07 4.96 -9.41
C LEU A 12 -1.64 4.75 -9.91
N ASP A 13 -1.05 5.77 -10.50
CA ASP A 13 0.33 5.66 -10.92
C ASP A 13 1.24 5.44 -9.73
N ALA A 14 0.99 6.14 -8.65
CA ALA A 14 1.82 6.00 -7.47
C ALA A 14 1.66 4.64 -6.85
N VAL A 15 0.43 4.12 -6.82
CA VAL A 15 0.20 2.80 -6.30
C VAL A 15 0.88 1.76 -7.17
N ASP A 16 0.79 1.93 -8.48
CA ASP A 16 1.43 1.00 -9.39
C ASP A 16 2.94 0.99 -9.17
N ALA A 17 3.52 2.15 -8.98
CA ALA A 17 4.95 2.21 -8.71
C ALA A 17 5.29 1.51 -7.41
N ALA A 18 4.46 1.68 -6.40
CA ALA A 18 4.70 1.00 -5.13
C ALA A 18 4.63 -0.50 -5.30
N VAL A 19 3.65 -0.98 -6.04
CA VAL A 19 3.52 -2.41 -6.27
C VAL A 19 4.72 -2.94 -7.01
N LYS A 20 5.21 -2.19 -7.98
CA LYS A 20 6.38 -2.63 -8.71
C LYS A 20 7.60 -2.74 -7.81
N GLN A 21 7.75 -1.81 -6.88
CA GLN A 21 8.84 -1.90 -5.94
C GLN A 21 8.69 -3.11 -5.02
N ILE A 22 7.46 -3.40 -4.63
CA ILE A 22 7.23 -4.56 -3.80
C ILE A 22 7.63 -5.83 -4.53
N VAL A 23 7.27 -5.93 -5.80
CA VAL A 23 7.59 -7.11 -6.57
C VAL A 23 9.10 -7.24 -6.75
N GLU A 24 9.78 -6.11 -6.90
CA GLU A 24 11.21 -6.17 -7.11
C GLU A 24 11.97 -6.65 -5.90
N ASP A 25 11.58 -6.19 -4.73
CA ASP A 25 12.32 -6.55 -3.54
C ASP A 25 11.41 -6.45 -2.33
N PRO A 26 10.55 -7.42 -2.15
CA PRO A 26 9.59 -7.35 -1.06
C PRO A 26 10.23 -7.39 0.31
N LYS A 27 11.42 -7.92 0.41
CA LYS A 27 12.04 -8.07 1.70
C LYS A 27 12.50 -6.77 2.29
N ARG A 28 12.59 -5.73 1.51
CA ARG A 28 13.09 -4.47 2.04
C ARG A 28 12.03 -3.69 2.79
N PHE A 29 10.79 -4.12 2.75
CA PHE A 29 9.73 -3.37 3.36
C PHE A 29 9.44 -3.89 4.76
N PRO A 30 9.13 -2.99 5.70
CA PRO A 30 8.96 -3.40 7.09
C PRO A 30 7.67 -4.17 7.31
N PHE A 31 7.67 -4.97 8.35
CA PHE A 31 6.47 -5.68 8.75
C PHE A 31 5.67 -4.81 9.70
N THR A 32 4.37 -4.88 9.61
CA THR A 32 3.51 -4.13 10.50
C THR A 32 2.96 -5.03 11.59
N GLU A 33 2.45 -6.18 11.23
CA GLU A 33 2.02 -7.13 12.23
C GLU A 33 2.01 -8.49 11.57
N ALA A 34 2.36 -9.50 12.33
CA ALA A 34 2.47 -10.85 11.82
C ALA A 34 3.37 -10.81 10.59
N ASP A 35 2.92 -11.39 9.50
CA ASP A 35 3.71 -11.42 8.28
C ASP A 35 3.25 -10.38 7.27
N ILE A 36 2.52 -9.38 7.71
CA ILE A 36 2.02 -8.34 6.81
C ILE A 36 3.06 -7.22 6.73
N GLN A 37 3.41 -6.86 5.53
CA GLN A 37 4.36 -5.79 5.27
C GLN A 37 3.65 -4.61 4.65
N ARG A 38 4.30 -3.47 4.64
CA ARG A 38 3.69 -2.29 4.06
C ARG A 38 4.69 -1.52 3.23
N CYS A 39 4.17 -0.83 2.23
CA CYS A 39 4.96 0.01 1.35
C CYS A 39 4.25 1.33 1.21
N ARG A 40 4.95 2.43 1.50
CA ARG A 40 4.32 3.73 1.38
C ARG A 40 4.12 4.11 -0.06
N VAL A 41 3.00 4.75 -0.34
CA VAL A 41 2.73 5.25 -1.67
C VAL A 41 3.36 6.64 -1.75
N LYS A 42 4.25 6.82 -2.71
CA LYS A 42 4.95 8.08 -2.84
C LYS A 42 3.99 9.21 -3.11
N ARG A 43 4.17 10.32 -2.43
CA ARG A 43 3.38 11.53 -2.62
C ARG A 43 2.00 11.49 -2.05
N PHE A 44 1.55 10.36 -1.57
CA PHE A 44 0.23 10.25 -1.00
C PHE A 44 0.34 9.64 0.38
N PRO A 45 -0.55 10.01 1.28
CA PRO A 45 -0.46 9.49 2.66
C PRO A 45 -1.15 8.13 2.77
N TYR A 46 -0.77 7.22 1.88
CA TYR A 46 -1.35 5.89 1.87
C TYR A 46 -0.25 4.85 1.89
N CYS A 47 -0.60 3.66 2.32
CA CYS A 47 0.32 2.54 2.32
C CYS A 47 -0.36 1.33 1.69
N VAL A 48 0.42 0.57 0.96
CA VAL A 48 -0.03 -0.70 0.42
C VAL A 48 0.39 -1.79 1.39
N TYR A 49 -0.56 -2.54 1.88
CA TYR A 49 -0.29 -3.64 2.80
C TYR A 49 -0.31 -4.93 2.02
N PHE A 50 0.69 -5.74 2.21
CA PHE A 50 0.83 -6.94 1.41
C PHE A 50 1.45 -8.06 2.22
N ARG A 51 1.37 -9.24 1.67
CA ARG A 51 1.90 -10.43 2.30
C ARG A 51 2.65 -11.22 1.26
N CYS A 52 3.82 -11.72 1.62
CA CYS A 52 4.58 -12.54 0.70
C CYS A 52 4.23 -14.00 0.91
N LEU A 53 3.86 -14.65 -0.15
CA LEU A 53 3.64 -16.08 -0.13
C LEU A 53 4.84 -16.74 -0.80
N SER A 54 4.82 -18.04 -0.88
CA SER A 54 6.02 -18.75 -1.33
C SER A 54 6.46 -18.30 -2.72
N ASP A 55 5.53 -18.07 -3.62
CA ASP A 55 5.92 -17.66 -4.96
C ASP A 55 5.05 -16.53 -5.48
N THR A 56 4.40 -15.81 -4.60
CA THR A 56 3.56 -14.73 -5.06
C THR A 56 3.42 -13.69 -3.96
N ILE A 57 2.93 -12.54 -4.32
CA ILE A 57 2.71 -11.46 -3.37
C ILE A 57 1.24 -11.10 -3.43
N ARG A 58 0.62 -11.09 -2.29
CA ARG A 58 -0.80 -10.76 -2.23
C ARG A 58 -0.97 -9.37 -1.67
N ILE A 59 -1.62 -8.50 -2.42
CA ILE A 59 -1.95 -7.17 -1.95
C ILE A 59 -3.22 -7.28 -1.13
N LEU A 60 -3.14 -6.82 0.11
CA LEU A 60 -4.25 -6.97 1.03
C LEU A 60 -5.16 -5.75 1.02
N VAL A 61 -4.58 -4.58 1.21
CA VAL A 61 -5.41 -3.40 1.33
C VAL A 61 -4.52 -2.18 1.15
N ILE A 62 -5.12 -1.08 0.76
CA ILE A 62 -4.44 0.20 0.66
C ILE A 62 -5.16 1.13 1.62
N LYS A 63 -4.42 1.67 2.60
CA LYS A 63 -5.03 2.48 3.63
C LYS A 63 -4.25 3.75 3.85
N HIS A 64 -4.95 4.76 4.35
CA HIS A 64 -4.35 6.02 4.72
C HIS A 64 -3.45 5.80 5.92
N HIS A 65 -2.17 6.11 5.77
CA HIS A 65 -1.23 5.72 6.81
C HIS A 65 -1.23 6.67 7.99
N SER A 66 -1.70 7.88 7.83
CA SER A 66 -1.70 8.81 8.95
C SER A 66 -2.96 8.70 9.78
N ARG A 67 -3.91 7.86 9.38
CA ARG A 67 -5.05 7.64 10.20
C ARG A 67 -4.67 6.73 11.32
N ARG A 68 -5.40 6.81 12.40
CA ARG A 68 -5.13 5.92 13.49
C ARG A 68 -5.31 4.51 13.01
N SER A 69 -4.35 3.70 13.31
CA SER A 69 -4.38 2.38 12.76
C SER A 69 -5.49 1.54 13.33
N ASP A 70 -6.07 1.96 14.43
CA ASP A 70 -7.12 1.15 15.03
C ASP A 70 -8.51 1.65 14.70
N TYR A 71 -8.64 2.62 13.81
CA TYR A 71 -9.97 3.11 13.52
C TYR A 71 -10.82 2.07 12.81
N TRP A 72 -10.19 1.12 12.15
CA TRP A 72 -10.90 0.07 11.46
C TRP A 72 -11.05 -1.18 12.30
N LYS A 73 -10.46 -1.19 13.46
CA LYS A 73 -10.57 -2.35 14.31
C LYS A 73 -11.78 -2.22 15.20
N PRO A 74 -12.33 -3.34 15.67
CA PRO A 74 -13.43 -3.25 16.61
C PRO A 74 -12.99 -2.51 17.86
N ARG A 75 -13.88 -1.75 18.40
CA ARG A 75 -13.53 -1.05 19.61
C ARG A 75 -13.39 -2.04 20.71
N GLN A 76 -12.48 -1.78 21.54
CA GLN A 76 -12.30 -2.67 22.64
C GLN A 76 -13.00 -2.18 23.82
#